data_619a425915e23d0ea3a81d5ea82c7fbf
#
_entry.id   619a425915e23d0ea3a81d5ea82c7fbf
#
_cell.length_a   1.000
_cell.length_b   1.000
_cell.length_c   1.000
_cell.angle_alpha   90.00
_cell.angle_beta   90.00
_cell.angle_gamma   90.00
#
_symmetry.space_group_name_H-M   'P 1'
#
loop_
_entity.id
_entity.type
_entity.pdbx_description
1 polymer ?
#
loop_
_entity_poly.entity_id
_entity_poly.type
_entity_poly.pdbx_seq_one_letter_code
_entity_poly.pdbx_strand_id
1 'polypeptide(L)'
;IWRQDDRMTVLLRYAGLTPTPEEQKDEVFPFLTKILNELKTKSRITIWKMIYSAFYRLLEWYNDPLMYHAFGAIVHQRNNKEIKPKTRKEILDTIEKMAEYKPKDDKNDYSNWGEDLFNYLLLSNVAFCWKRWPYRYSFEMHRQVEAWSIEHIFARNQKNLDDKELKEWLGNDYSKSVFDEYRKEYNEGKGKGKGKGDDWLAKKLGSRYPTTEDNSIGNLALLPKDANSSLNNKLFEGKREAVSEWARNSWTEYWAPPATEAVFMKSLPGLKMTDPYWSEEDKKAYRNSMSKDIGSFID
;
A
#
# COMPACT_ATOMS: atom_id res chain seq x y z
N ILE A 1 -6.97 -5.06 23.97
CA ILE A 1 -5.80 -5.10 23.09
C ILE A 1 -5.62 -3.68 22.58
N TRP A 2 -4.63 -2.97 23.08
CA TRP A 2 -4.33 -1.60 22.69
C TRP A 2 -3.77 -1.62 21.26
N ARG A 3 -4.50 -1.06 20.31
CA ARG A 3 -3.94 -0.83 18.96
C ARG A 3 -2.72 0.07 19.12
N GLN A 4 -1.58 -0.37 18.58
CA GLN A 4 -0.28 0.30 18.74
C GLN A 4 -0.26 1.75 18.25
N ASP A 5 -1.32 2.23 17.61
CA ASP A 5 -1.39 3.43 16.80
C ASP A 5 -2.46 4.43 17.26
N ASP A 6 -3.03 4.30 18.47
CA ASP A 6 -3.94 5.32 18.96
C ASP A 6 -3.16 6.62 19.29
N ARG A 7 -3.87 7.77 19.24
CA ARG A 7 -3.25 9.09 19.39
C ARG A 7 -2.51 9.25 20.71
N MET A 8 -3.01 8.64 21.78
CA MET A 8 -2.40 8.69 23.10
C MET A 8 -1.13 7.84 23.13
N THR A 9 -1.15 6.66 22.56
CA THR A 9 0.04 5.80 22.42
C THR A 9 1.14 6.50 21.63
N VAL A 10 0.82 7.15 20.52
CA VAL A 10 1.78 7.93 19.73
C VAL A 10 2.37 9.06 20.56
N LEU A 11 1.53 9.83 21.27
CA LEU A 11 1.97 10.93 22.12
C LEU A 11 2.93 10.45 23.23
N LEU A 12 2.56 9.38 23.95
CA LEU A 12 3.38 8.87 25.06
C LEU A 12 4.71 8.27 24.58
N ARG A 13 4.69 7.55 23.47
CA ARG A 13 5.92 7.03 22.84
C ARG A 13 6.82 8.17 22.39
N TYR A 14 6.26 9.18 21.75
CA TYR A 14 7.00 10.35 21.32
C TYR A 14 7.57 11.16 22.52
N ALA A 15 6.87 11.20 23.64
CA ALA A 15 7.36 11.77 24.89
C ALA A 15 8.48 10.94 25.55
N GLY A 16 8.86 9.78 25.00
CA GLY A 16 9.89 8.90 25.55
C GLY A 16 9.38 7.98 26.67
N LEU A 17 8.06 7.79 26.76
CA LEU A 17 7.39 6.95 27.76
C LEU A 17 7.01 5.58 27.18
N THR A 18 7.81 5.04 26.24
CA THR A 18 7.60 3.70 25.67
C THR A 18 7.82 2.62 26.74
N PRO A 19 6.83 1.75 27.00
CA PRO A 19 7.00 0.64 27.94
C PRO A 19 8.11 -0.33 27.51
N THR A 20 8.91 -0.80 28.48
CA THR A 20 9.87 -1.88 28.26
C THR A 20 9.15 -3.21 28.00
N PRO A 21 9.84 -4.26 27.48
CA PRO A 21 9.25 -5.58 27.32
C PRO A 21 8.68 -6.16 28.63
N GLU A 22 9.30 -5.86 29.79
CA GLU A 22 8.83 -6.28 31.10
C GLU A 22 7.56 -5.52 31.50
N GLU A 23 7.49 -4.20 31.24
CA GLU A 23 6.32 -3.37 31.51
C GLU A 23 5.14 -3.72 30.59
N GLN A 24 5.42 -4.24 29.37
CA GLN A 24 4.38 -4.71 28.44
C GLN A 24 3.73 -6.02 28.89
N LYS A 25 4.35 -6.80 29.77
CA LYS A 25 3.73 -8.00 30.34
C LYS A 25 2.60 -7.68 31.31
N ASP A 26 2.55 -6.45 31.79
CA ASP A 26 1.45 -5.93 32.58
C ASP A 26 0.29 -5.58 31.63
N GLU A 27 -0.56 -6.59 31.39
CA GLU A 27 -1.48 -6.66 30.24
C GLU A 27 -2.52 -5.54 30.19
N VAL A 28 -2.80 -4.85 31.31
CA VAL A 28 -3.93 -3.92 31.39
C VAL A 28 -3.52 -2.48 31.08
N PHE A 29 -2.39 -2.00 31.61
CA PHE A 29 -1.99 -0.58 31.47
C PHE A 29 -0.47 -0.38 31.34
N PRO A 30 0.18 -0.86 30.25
CA PRO A 30 1.64 -0.82 30.14
C PRO A 30 2.21 0.59 30.19
N PHE A 31 1.52 1.59 29.63
CA PHE A 31 1.96 2.98 29.68
C PHE A 31 1.81 3.60 31.09
N LEU A 32 0.78 3.23 31.85
CA LEU A 32 0.63 3.65 33.23
C LEU A 32 1.76 3.07 34.09
N THR A 33 2.06 1.80 33.94
CA THR A 33 3.18 1.12 34.61
C THR A 33 4.50 1.82 34.28
N LYS A 34 4.72 2.17 32.99
CA LYS A 34 5.89 2.97 32.59
C LYS A 34 5.95 4.31 33.31
N ILE A 35 4.84 5.07 33.33
CA ILE A 35 4.77 6.37 34.00
C ILE A 35 5.05 6.23 35.51
N LEU A 36 4.47 5.22 36.19
CA LEU A 36 4.70 4.96 37.60
C LEU A 36 6.16 4.61 37.89
N ASN A 37 6.82 3.84 37.01
CA ASN A 37 8.24 3.52 37.15
C ASN A 37 9.12 4.78 36.95
N GLU A 38 8.81 5.62 35.98
CA GLU A 38 9.53 6.88 35.76
C GLU A 38 9.37 7.85 36.96
N LEU A 39 8.21 7.83 37.65
CA LEU A 39 7.97 8.64 38.87
C LEU A 39 8.86 8.25 40.06
N LYS A 40 9.50 7.07 40.05
CA LYS A 40 10.48 6.67 41.06
C LYS A 40 11.79 7.45 40.95
N THR A 41 12.11 7.97 39.77
CA THR A 41 13.38 8.68 39.49
C THR A 41 13.18 10.12 39.01
N LYS A 42 12.00 10.45 38.47
CA LYS A 42 11.68 11.78 37.92
C LYS A 42 10.52 12.42 38.71
N SER A 43 10.53 13.75 38.82
CA SER A 43 9.40 14.48 39.42
C SER A 43 8.17 14.44 38.50
N ARG A 44 6.98 14.58 39.08
CA ARG A 44 5.70 14.74 38.35
C ARG A 44 5.76 15.89 37.33
N ILE A 45 6.41 16.99 37.70
CA ILE A 45 6.60 18.16 36.82
C ILE A 45 7.45 17.79 35.61
N THR A 46 8.50 16.99 35.80
CA THR A 46 9.37 16.57 34.69
C THR A 46 8.60 15.68 33.67
N ILE A 47 7.84 14.72 34.15
CA ILE A 47 7.03 13.85 33.28
C ILE A 47 5.96 14.68 32.57
N TRP A 48 5.29 15.57 33.26
CA TRP A 48 4.32 16.48 32.64
C TRP A 48 4.95 17.33 31.53
N LYS A 49 6.13 17.92 31.78
CA LYS A 49 6.86 18.69 30.76
C LYS A 49 7.23 17.85 29.53
N MET A 50 7.59 16.57 29.72
CA MET A 50 7.86 15.65 28.59
C MET A 50 6.61 15.48 27.72
N ILE A 51 5.46 15.17 28.32
CA ILE A 51 4.18 14.98 27.61
C ILE A 51 3.74 16.28 26.96
N TYR A 52 3.80 17.39 27.67
CA TYR A 52 3.40 18.71 27.18
C TYR A 52 4.25 19.14 25.97
N SER A 53 5.57 19.02 26.06
CA SER A 53 6.46 19.35 24.94
C SER A 53 6.23 18.45 23.73
N ALA A 54 5.97 17.16 23.96
CA ALA A 54 5.63 16.22 22.91
C ALA A 54 4.33 16.61 22.20
N PHE A 55 3.29 16.96 22.98
CA PHE A 55 1.99 17.38 22.43
C PHE A 55 2.10 18.60 21.51
N TYR A 56 2.78 19.68 21.99
CA TYR A 56 2.91 20.88 21.17
C TYR A 56 3.76 20.68 19.92
N ARG A 57 4.79 19.84 19.99
CA ARG A 57 5.57 19.48 18.81
C ARG A 57 4.76 18.68 17.79
N LEU A 58 3.98 17.72 18.24
CA LEU A 58 3.10 16.96 17.35
C LEU A 58 1.99 17.84 16.76
N LEU A 59 1.49 18.82 17.51
CA LEU A 59 0.53 19.81 17.03
C LEU A 59 1.14 20.73 15.96
N GLU A 60 2.38 21.17 16.14
CA GLU A 60 3.15 21.92 15.14
C GLU A 60 3.29 21.11 13.84
N TRP A 61 3.70 19.84 13.95
CA TRP A 61 3.85 18.97 12.80
C TRP A 61 2.53 18.63 12.14
N TYR A 62 1.45 18.52 12.90
CA TYR A 62 0.12 18.32 12.32
C TYR A 62 -0.28 19.48 11.40
N ASN A 63 0.16 20.71 11.71
CA ASN A 63 -0.13 21.90 10.91
C ASN A 63 0.88 22.14 9.77
N ASP A 64 2.05 21.51 9.78
CA ASP A 64 3.03 21.56 8.71
C ASP A 64 2.71 20.44 7.70
N PRO A 65 2.38 20.75 6.41
CA PRO A 65 2.01 19.75 5.43
C PRO A 65 3.06 18.67 5.21
N LEU A 66 4.34 19.03 5.16
CA LEU A 66 5.43 18.08 4.99
C LEU A 66 5.56 17.18 6.23
N MET A 67 5.60 17.80 7.41
CA MET A 67 5.77 17.04 8.65
C MET A 67 4.59 16.15 8.98
N TYR A 68 3.35 16.58 8.68
CA TYR A 68 2.17 15.74 8.79
C TYR A 68 2.33 14.43 8.02
N HIS A 69 2.71 14.54 6.75
CA HIS A 69 2.86 13.39 5.87
C HIS A 69 4.07 12.53 6.24
N ALA A 70 5.22 13.15 6.50
CA ALA A 70 6.46 12.45 6.84
C ALA A 70 6.33 11.70 8.19
N PHE A 71 5.89 12.37 9.24
CA PHE A 71 5.72 11.75 10.54
C PHE A 71 4.63 10.67 10.52
N GLY A 72 3.53 10.94 9.83
CA GLY A 72 2.46 9.95 9.64
C GLY A 72 2.94 8.67 8.93
N ALA A 73 3.75 8.80 7.88
CA ALA A 73 4.35 7.64 7.21
C ALA A 73 5.22 6.81 8.17
N ILE A 74 6.05 7.48 8.98
CA ILE A 74 6.90 6.81 9.97
C ILE A 74 6.07 6.08 11.04
N VAL A 75 4.99 6.69 11.53
CA VAL A 75 4.12 6.05 12.54
C VAL A 75 3.44 4.81 12.01
N HIS A 76 3.10 4.77 10.72
CA HIS A 76 2.31 3.71 10.10
C HIS A 76 3.16 2.69 9.30
N GLN A 77 4.48 2.85 9.26
CA GLN A 77 5.36 1.85 8.66
C GLN A 77 5.30 0.52 9.43
N ARG A 78 5.46 -0.59 8.72
CA ARG A 78 5.59 -1.91 9.37
C ARG A 78 6.90 -2.00 10.13
N ASN A 79 6.92 -2.78 11.21
CA ASN A 79 8.07 -2.99 12.11
C ASN A 79 8.57 -1.76 12.88
N ASN A 80 7.83 -0.69 12.89
CA ASN A 80 8.17 0.43 13.75
C ASN A 80 7.80 0.16 15.20
N LYS A 81 8.69 -0.49 15.93
CA LYS A 81 8.50 -0.77 17.38
C LYS A 81 8.68 0.47 18.27
N GLU A 82 9.40 1.47 17.77
CA GLU A 82 9.69 2.71 18.50
C GLU A 82 9.67 3.91 17.57
N ILE A 83 8.94 4.95 17.94
CA ILE A 83 9.02 6.25 17.26
C ILE A 83 10.27 6.96 17.78
N LYS A 84 11.39 6.78 17.09
CA LYS A 84 12.69 7.35 17.48
C LYS A 84 12.91 8.80 17.06
N PRO A 85 12.46 9.23 15.85
CA PRO A 85 12.72 10.60 15.40
C PRO A 85 12.05 11.64 16.30
N LYS A 86 12.82 12.59 16.82
CA LYS A 86 12.37 13.67 17.71
C LYS A 86 12.53 15.07 17.12
N THR A 87 13.28 15.17 16.05
CA THR A 87 13.55 16.41 15.35
C THR A 87 13.07 16.34 13.90
N ARG A 88 12.81 17.50 13.29
CA ARG A 88 12.48 17.59 11.85
C ARG A 88 13.51 16.87 10.99
N LYS A 89 14.79 17.07 11.28
CA LYS A 89 15.89 16.44 10.54
C LYS A 89 15.82 14.91 10.63
N GLU A 90 15.69 14.35 11.83
CA GLU A 90 15.63 12.91 12.02
C GLU A 90 14.43 12.28 11.32
N ILE A 91 13.30 13.00 11.22
CA ILE A 91 12.13 12.55 10.47
C ILE A 91 12.45 12.48 8.99
N LEU A 92 13.01 13.54 8.41
CA LEU A 92 13.37 13.59 7.00
C LEU A 92 14.44 12.54 6.67
N ASP A 93 15.49 12.40 7.49
CA ASP A 93 16.51 11.35 7.34
C ASP A 93 15.89 9.93 7.37
N THR A 94 14.81 9.75 8.14
CA THR A 94 14.09 8.46 8.19
C THR A 94 13.27 8.22 6.93
N ILE A 95 12.61 9.25 6.40
CA ILE A 95 11.87 9.18 5.13
C ILE A 95 12.82 8.91 3.96
N GLU A 96 13.99 9.56 3.91
CA GLU A 96 15.03 9.28 2.91
C GLU A 96 15.42 7.80 2.93
N LYS A 97 15.65 7.22 4.11
CA LYS A 97 15.94 5.78 4.24
C LYS A 97 14.80 4.88 3.77
N MET A 98 13.55 5.25 4.04
CA MET A 98 12.40 4.52 3.50
C MET A 98 12.33 4.59 1.97
N ALA A 99 12.82 5.69 1.37
CA ALA A 99 12.85 5.93 -0.06
C ALA A 99 14.08 5.31 -0.76
N GLU A 100 15.17 5.03 -0.04
CA GLU A 100 16.37 4.36 -0.55
C GLU A 100 16.08 2.96 -1.07
N TYR A 101 14.97 2.38 -0.63
CA TYR A 101 14.50 1.13 -1.15
C TYR A 101 14.25 1.27 -2.66
N LYS A 102 15.17 0.74 -3.44
CA LYS A 102 15.05 0.73 -4.92
C LYS A 102 14.50 -0.63 -5.33
N PRO A 103 13.25 -0.64 -5.83
CA PRO A 103 12.73 -1.83 -6.48
C PRO A 103 13.70 -2.26 -7.57
N LYS A 104 14.21 -3.47 -7.49
CA LYS A 104 14.91 -4.09 -8.62
C LYS A 104 13.86 -4.31 -9.70
N ASP A 105 14.18 -4.11 -10.96
CA ASP A 105 13.29 -4.43 -12.08
C ASP A 105 13.04 -5.95 -12.22
N ASP A 106 13.18 -6.69 -11.11
CA ASP A 106 13.12 -8.14 -11.09
C ASP A 106 11.67 -8.59 -10.84
N LYS A 107 11.18 -9.43 -11.73
CA LYS A 107 9.83 -10.02 -11.67
C LYS A 107 9.57 -10.85 -10.41
N ASN A 108 10.58 -11.10 -9.60
CA ASN A 108 10.52 -11.93 -8.39
C ASN A 108 10.54 -11.12 -7.07
N ASP A 109 10.45 -9.82 -7.13
CA ASP A 109 10.62 -8.96 -5.94
C ASP A 109 9.61 -9.22 -4.81
N TYR A 110 8.37 -9.61 -5.12
CA TYR A 110 7.32 -9.80 -4.13
C TYR A 110 7.68 -10.76 -2.97
N SER A 111 8.39 -11.84 -3.27
CA SER A 111 8.78 -12.84 -2.26
C SER A 111 9.95 -12.40 -1.38
N ASN A 112 10.75 -11.44 -1.86
CA ASN A 112 11.96 -10.98 -1.21
C ASN A 112 11.77 -9.70 -0.38
N TRP A 113 10.61 -9.04 -0.49
CA TRP A 113 10.45 -7.66 -0.05
C TRP A 113 9.82 -7.45 1.31
N GLY A 114 9.00 -8.37 1.76
CA GLY A 114 8.39 -8.30 3.08
C GLY A 114 7.85 -6.90 3.43
N GLU A 115 8.39 -6.34 4.50
CA GLU A 115 7.93 -5.09 5.08
C GLU A 115 8.41 -3.83 4.35
N ASP A 116 9.55 -3.91 3.67
CA ASP A 116 10.10 -2.77 2.91
C ASP A 116 9.21 -2.42 1.72
N LEU A 117 8.66 -3.41 1.05
CA LEU A 117 7.68 -3.19 -0.02
C LEU A 117 6.42 -2.48 0.49
N PHE A 118 5.89 -2.92 1.63
CA PHE A 118 4.76 -2.26 2.25
C PHE A 118 5.08 -0.79 2.55
N ASN A 119 6.23 -0.55 3.18
CA ASN A 119 6.67 0.80 3.56
C ASN A 119 6.87 1.69 2.34
N TYR A 120 7.40 1.17 1.25
CA TYR A 120 7.56 1.91 0.00
C TYR A 120 6.21 2.24 -0.66
N LEU A 121 5.27 1.30 -0.71
CA LEU A 121 3.92 1.55 -1.23
C LEU A 121 3.13 2.53 -0.35
N LEU A 122 3.29 2.46 0.97
CA LEU A 122 2.75 3.45 1.89
C LEU A 122 3.33 4.83 1.59
N LEU A 123 4.66 4.93 1.51
CA LEU A 123 5.35 6.19 1.21
C LEU A 123 4.91 6.78 -0.13
N SER A 124 4.73 5.96 -1.16
CA SER A 124 4.21 6.38 -2.46
C SER A 124 2.82 7.00 -2.35
N ASN A 125 1.91 6.40 -1.58
CA ASN A 125 0.57 6.94 -1.35
C ASN A 125 0.59 8.26 -0.56
N VAL A 126 1.47 8.36 0.42
CA VAL A 126 1.67 9.58 1.22
C VAL A 126 2.24 10.72 0.37
N ALA A 127 3.29 10.45 -0.39
CA ALA A 127 3.92 11.41 -1.29
C ALA A 127 2.96 11.88 -2.40
N PHE A 128 2.13 10.97 -2.92
CA PHE A 128 1.06 11.31 -3.86
C PHE A 128 0.12 12.38 -3.31
N CYS A 129 -0.34 12.25 -2.06
CA CYS A 129 -1.22 13.22 -1.41
C CYS A 129 -0.50 14.54 -1.13
N TRP A 130 0.72 14.49 -0.57
CA TRP A 130 1.50 15.68 -0.28
C TRP A 130 1.72 16.56 -1.50
N LYS A 131 2.06 15.96 -2.64
CA LYS A 131 2.28 16.69 -3.90
C LYS A 131 1.02 17.36 -4.44
N ARG A 132 -0.15 16.89 -4.05
CA ARG A 132 -1.47 17.39 -4.50
C ARG A 132 -2.18 18.18 -3.41
N TRP A 133 -1.42 18.93 -2.61
CA TRP A 133 -1.99 19.82 -1.60
C TRP A 133 -3.19 20.61 -2.16
N PRO A 134 -4.30 20.80 -1.42
CA PRO A 134 -4.47 20.57 0.03
C PRO A 134 -4.89 19.15 0.44
N TYR A 135 -4.80 18.16 -0.43
CA TYR A 135 -5.12 16.79 -0.04
C TYR A 135 -4.15 16.27 1.01
N ARG A 136 -4.71 15.74 2.10
CA ARG A 136 -3.95 15.05 3.14
C ARG A 136 -4.18 13.55 3.02
N TYR A 137 -3.11 12.77 3.16
CA TYR A 137 -3.27 11.33 3.34
C TYR A 137 -4.05 11.06 4.62
N SER A 138 -5.13 10.28 4.55
CA SER A 138 -5.96 9.99 5.72
C SER A 138 -5.34 8.88 6.57
N PHE A 139 -4.46 9.24 7.49
CA PHE A 139 -3.92 8.28 8.46
C PHE A 139 -4.99 7.72 9.39
N GLU A 140 -6.09 8.42 9.57
CA GLU A 140 -7.24 7.91 10.32
C GLU A 140 -7.88 6.72 9.60
N MET A 141 -8.15 6.84 8.30
CA MET A 141 -8.67 5.72 7.50
C MET A 141 -7.64 4.57 7.42
N HIS A 142 -6.36 4.92 7.23
CA HIS A 142 -5.28 3.92 7.21
C HIS A 142 -5.26 3.09 8.49
N ARG A 143 -5.43 3.74 9.65
CA ARG A 143 -5.44 3.10 10.97
C ARG A 143 -6.67 2.22 11.21
N GLN A 144 -7.81 2.56 10.60
CA GLN A 144 -9.05 1.78 10.74
C GLN A 144 -8.99 0.46 9.99
N VAL A 145 -8.11 0.34 9.01
CA VAL A 145 -7.90 -0.91 8.27
C VAL A 145 -7.31 -1.97 9.21
N GLU A 146 -8.02 -3.07 9.39
CA GLU A 146 -7.63 -4.15 10.30
C GLU A 146 -6.36 -4.86 9.84
N ALA A 147 -6.26 -5.13 8.54
CA ALA A 147 -5.08 -5.75 7.93
C ALA A 147 -4.84 -5.21 6.53
N TRP A 148 -3.58 -4.96 6.21
CA TRP A 148 -3.13 -4.51 4.90
C TRP A 148 -2.60 -5.65 4.05
N SER A 149 -2.82 -5.55 2.75
CA SER A 149 -2.40 -6.51 1.74
C SER A 149 -1.78 -5.79 0.54
N ILE A 150 -0.97 -6.50 -0.21
CA ILE A 150 -0.42 -6.04 -1.48
C ILE A 150 -1.18 -6.78 -2.58
N GLU A 151 -1.80 -6.00 -3.45
CA GLU A 151 -2.61 -6.48 -4.56
C GLU A 151 -1.82 -6.42 -5.87
N HIS A 152 -1.95 -7.45 -6.69
CA HIS A 152 -1.47 -7.43 -8.07
C HIS A 152 -2.51 -6.71 -8.94
N ILE A 153 -2.13 -5.56 -9.49
CA ILE A 153 -2.99 -4.76 -10.38
C ILE A 153 -3.44 -5.62 -11.56
N PHE A 154 -2.50 -6.28 -12.23
CA PHE A 154 -2.77 -7.37 -13.15
C PHE A 154 -2.72 -8.70 -12.38
N ALA A 155 -3.78 -9.47 -12.42
CA ALA A 155 -3.92 -10.68 -11.62
C ALA A 155 -2.82 -11.71 -11.91
N ARG A 156 -2.25 -12.28 -10.84
CA ARG A 156 -1.15 -13.25 -10.91
C ARG A 156 -1.54 -14.59 -11.51
N ASN A 157 -2.77 -15.03 -11.30
CA ASN A 157 -3.24 -16.36 -11.66
C ASN A 157 -4.50 -16.28 -12.51
N GLN A 158 -4.32 -16.31 -13.81
CA GLN A 158 -5.40 -16.34 -14.80
C GLN A 158 -5.77 -17.81 -15.11
N LYS A 159 -6.01 -18.61 -14.06
CA LYS A 159 -6.31 -20.02 -14.25
C LYS A 159 -7.76 -20.21 -14.64
N ASN A 160 -7.97 -20.79 -15.82
CA ASN A 160 -9.26 -21.35 -16.24
C ASN A 160 -10.37 -20.28 -16.40
N LEU A 161 -10.09 -19.26 -17.23
CA LEU A 161 -11.12 -18.26 -17.55
C LEU A 161 -12.39 -18.94 -18.08
N ASP A 162 -13.54 -18.51 -17.59
CA ASP A 162 -14.81 -18.93 -18.16
C ASP A 162 -15.14 -18.17 -19.44
N ASP A 163 -16.27 -18.48 -20.07
CA ASP A 163 -16.70 -17.89 -21.33
C ASP A 163 -16.87 -16.35 -21.22
N LYS A 164 -17.41 -15.90 -20.11
CA LYS A 164 -17.65 -14.47 -19.84
C LYS A 164 -16.33 -13.73 -19.59
N GLU A 165 -15.47 -14.29 -18.76
CA GLU A 165 -14.16 -13.73 -18.45
C GLU A 165 -13.29 -13.63 -19.71
N LEU A 166 -13.25 -14.69 -20.55
CA LEU A 166 -12.49 -14.65 -21.79
C LEU A 166 -13.05 -13.63 -22.79
N LYS A 167 -14.36 -13.45 -22.82
CA LYS A 167 -15.00 -12.42 -23.64
C LYS A 167 -14.62 -11.02 -23.18
N GLU A 168 -14.58 -10.77 -21.88
CA GLU A 168 -14.12 -9.50 -21.30
C GLU A 168 -12.66 -9.23 -21.70
N TRP A 169 -11.81 -10.24 -21.69
CA TRP A 169 -10.40 -10.13 -22.07
C TRP A 169 -10.17 -9.82 -23.53
N LEU A 170 -10.88 -10.49 -24.41
CA LEU A 170 -10.67 -10.41 -25.85
C LEU A 170 -11.48 -9.31 -26.51
N GLY A 171 -12.56 -8.85 -25.85
CA GLY A 171 -13.44 -7.84 -26.42
C GLY A 171 -13.94 -8.23 -27.81
N ASN A 172 -13.64 -7.42 -28.80
CA ASN A 172 -14.03 -7.67 -30.21
C ASN A 172 -13.34 -8.88 -30.86
N ASP A 173 -12.21 -9.33 -30.29
CA ASP A 173 -11.49 -10.52 -30.79
C ASP A 173 -12.08 -11.83 -30.24
N TYR A 174 -13.13 -11.75 -29.42
CA TYR A 174 -13.82 -12.91 -28.87
C TYR A 174 -14.75 -13.55 -29.88
N SER A 175 -14.70 -14.89 -29.94
CA SER A 175 -15.74 -15.72 -30.56
C SER A 175 -15.85 -17.05 -29.82
N LYS A 176 -16.94 -17.79 -30.04
CA LYS A 176 -17.10 -19.12 -29.43
C LYS A 176 -16.01 -20.10 -29.84
N SER A 177 -15.56 -20.06 -31.10
CA SER A 177 -14.44 -20.88 -31.58
C SER A 177 -13.12 -20.51 -30.85
N VAL A 178 -12.90 -19.24 -30.53
CA VAL A 178 -11.71 -18.79 -29.78
C VAL A 178 -11.77 -19.27 -28.31
N PHE A 179 -12.95 -19.33 -27.71
CA PHE A 179 -13.12 -19.94 -26.41
C PHE A 179 -12.83 -21.44 -26.39
N ASP A 180 -13.34 -22.16 -27.39
CA ASP A 180 -13.12 -23.62 -27.54
C ASP A 180 -11.61 -23.91 -27.77
N GLU A 181 -10.90 -23.08 -28.55
CA GLU A 181 -9.46 -23.13 -28.71
C GLU A 181 -8.73 -22.91 -27.38
N TYR A 182 -9.09 -21.89 -26.63
CA TYR A 182 -8.53 -21.60 -25.30
C TYR A 182 -8.73 -22.78 -24.34
N ARG A 183 -9.94 -23.32 -24.27
CA ARG A 183 -10.28 -24.46 -23.41
C ARG A 183 -9.50 -25.74 -23.77
N LYS A 184 -9.27 -25.96 -25.03
CA LYS A 184 -8.45 -27.08 -25.53
C LYS A 184 -7.00 -26.92 -25.07
N GLU A 185 -6.38 -25.77 -25.31
CA GLU A 185 -5.01 -25.47 -24.89
C GLU A 185 -4.84 -25.56 -23.37
N TYR A 186 -5.81 -25.01 -22.61
CA TYR A 186 -5.82 -25.09 -21.18
C TYR A 186 -5.88 -26.51 -20.63
N ASN A 187 -6.74 -27.36 -21.19
CA ASN A 187 -6.91 -28.75 -20.78
C ASN A 187 -5.71 -29.63 -21.15
N GLU A 188 -5.09 -29.39 -22.30
CA GLU A 188 -3.87 -30.07 -22.73
C GLU A 188 -2.65 -29.70 -21.85
N GLY A 189 -2.68 -28.55 -21.21
CA GLY A 189 -1.66 -28.07 -20.24
C GLY A 189 -1.80 -28.65 -18.83
N LYS A 190 -2.98 -29.18 -18.47
CA LYS A 190 -3.22 -29.80 -17.17
C LYS A 190 -2.30 -31.02 -16.96
N GLY A 191 -1.31 -30.88 -16.09
CA GLY A 191 -0.37 -31.96 -15.75
C GLY A 191 1.10 -31.70 -16.10
N LYS A 192 1.43 -30.61 -16.81
CA LYS A 192 2.81 -30.27 -17.20
C LYS A 192 3.40 -29.02 -16.51
N GLY A 193 2.82 -28.57 -15.38
CA GLY A 193 3.44 -27.60 -14.48
C GLY A 193 3.44 -26.13 -14.90
N LYS A 194 3.15 -25.78 -16.15
CA LYS A 194 2.95 -24.39 -16.63
C LYS A 194 1.71 -24.33 -17.48
N GLY A 195 0.84 -23.34 -17.21
CA GLY A 195 -0.43 -23.20 -17.89
C GLY A 195 -0.26 -22.83 -19.37
N LYS A 196 -0.45 -23.77 -20.26
CA LYS A 196 -0.52 -23.49 -21.70
C LYS A 196 -1.59 -22.45 -22.05
N GLY A 197 -2.62 -22.27 -21.19
CA GLY A 197 -3.61 -21.23 -21.34
C GLY A 197 -3.02 -19.82 -21.23
N ASP A 198 -2.02 -19.64 -20.36
CA ASP A 198 -1.32 -18.37 -20.20
C ASP A 198 -0.44 -18.06 -21.42
N ASP A 199 0.26 -19.07 -21.94
CA ASP A 199 1.05 -18.93 -23.18
C ASP A 199 0.15 -18.61 -24.37
N TRP A 200 -1.04 -19.21 -24.43
CA TRP A 200 -2.05 -18.92 -25.44
C TRP A 200 -2.56 -17.49 -25.37
N LEU A 201 -2.90 -17.02 -24.16
CA LEU A 201 -3.34 -15.63 -23.93
C LEU A 201 -2.23 -14.64 -24.28
N ALA A 202 -1.00 -14.89 -23.85
CA ALA A 202 0.16 -14.06 -24.20
C ALA A 202 0.37 -13.98 -25.72
N LYS A 203 0.24 -15.10 -26.43
CA LYS A 203 0.35 -15.14 -27.90
C LYS A 203 -0.81 -14.39 -28.58
N LYS A 204 -2.03 -14.53 -28.07
CA LYS A 204 -3.23 -13.92 -28.65
C LYS A 204 -3.30 -12.42 -28.40
N LEU A 205 -2.94 -11.98 -27.21
CA LEU A 205 -3.05 -10.58 -26.76
C LEU A 205 -1.74 -9.79 -26.94
N GLY A 206 -0.60 -10.49 -27.12
CA GLY A 206 0.69 -9.83 -27.31
C GLY A 206 1.04 -8.90 -26.15
N SER A 207 1.41 -7.65 -26.46
CA SER A 207 1.77 -6.63 -25.46
C SER A 207 0.63 -6.23 -24.52
N ARG A 208 -0.62 -6.60 -24.83
CA ARG A 208 -1.79 -6.38 -23.95
C ARG A 208 -1.85 -7.39 -22.79
N TYR A 209 -1.08 -8.48 -22.89
CA TYR A 209 -1.03 -9.53 -21.87
C TYR A 209 0.34 -9.51 -21.18
N PRO A 210 0.47 -8.84 -20.03
CA PRO A 210 1.69 -8.90 -19.24
C PRO A 210 1.93 -10.33 -18.73
N THR A 211 3.17 -10.70 -18.55
CA THR A 211 3.52 -12.05 -18.09
C THR A 211 2.89 -12.35 -16.72
N THR A 212 2.33 -13.55 -16.55
CA THR A 212 1.51 -13.99 -15.42
C THR A 212 2.19 -13.98 -14.05
N GLU A 213 3.51 -13.92 -14.00
CA GLU A 213 4.28 -13.93 -12.74
C GLU A 213 5.01 -12.59 -12.49
N ASP A 214 4.42 -11.49 -12.91
CA ASP A 214 5.03 -10.17 -12.70
C ASP A 214 4.76 -9.65 -11.29
N ASN A 215 5.75 -9.84 -10.43
CA ASN A 215 5.80 -9.32 -9.08
C ASN A 215 6.58 -7.99 -8.98
N SER A 216 6.79 -7.30 -10.11
CA SER A 216 7.44 -5.99 -10.13
C SER A 216 6.56 -4.93 -9.45
N ILE A 217 7.19 -3.91 -8.89
CA ILE A 217 6.47 -2.82 -8.20
C ILE A 217 5.44 -2.11 -9.10
N GLY A 218 5.69 -2.05 -10.39
CA GLY A 218 4.75 -1.48 -11.36
C GLY A 218 3.44 -2.26 -11.48
N ASN A 219 3.38 -3.47 -10.92
CA ASN A 219 2.19 -4.32 -10.88
C ASN A 219 1.60 -4.47 -9.48
N LEU A 220 2.06 -3.72 -8.49
CA LEU A 220 1.69 -3.89 -7.09
C LEU A 220 1.04 -2.64 -6.52
N ALA A 221 -0.02 -2.80 -5.75
CA ALA A 221 -0.73 -1.72 -5.08
C ALA A 221 -1.08 -2.09 -3.64
N LEU A 222 -1.18 -1.09 -2.76
CA LEU A 222 -1.55 -1.27 -1.36
C LEU A 222 -3.07 -1.22 -1.21
N LEU A 223 -3.67 -2.27 -0.63
CA LEU A 223 -5.10 -2.34 -0.34
C LEU A 223 -5.38 -2.95 1.04
N PRO A 224 -6.52 -2.63 1.67
CA PRO A 224 -7.04 -3.43 2.78
C PRO A 224 -7.20 -4.89 2.37
N LYS A 225 -6.91 -5.81 3.28
CA LYS A 225 -6.96 -7.26 2.99
C LYS A 225 -8.34 -7.71 2.51
N ASP A 226 -9.40 -7.20 3.11
CA ASP A 226 -10.77 -7.57 2.75
C ASP A 226 -11.15 -7.00 1.38
N ALA A 227 -10.74 -5.75 1.08
CA ALA A 227 -10.88 -5.15 -0.23
C ALA A 227 -10.13 -5.97 -1.29
N ASN A 228 -8.88 -6.35 -1.02
CA ASN A 228 -8.10 -7.23 -1.89
C ASN A 228 -8.82 -8.58 -2.13
N SER A 229 -9.32 -9.20 -1.06
CA SER A 229 -10.08 -10.46 -1.17
C SER A 229 -11.33 -10.33 -2.03
N SER A 230 -12.01 -9.18 -2.00
CA SER A 230 -13.20 -8.92 -2.82
C SER A 230 -12.89 -8.73 -4.32
N LEU A 231 -11.68 -8.26 -4.63
CA LEU A 231 -11.21 -8.15 -6.02
C LEU A 231 -10.91 -9.51 -6.63
N ASN A 232 -10.45 -10.45 -5.81
CA ASN A 232 -10.11 -11.80 -6.25
C ASN A 232 -9.21 -11.79 -7.51
N ASN A 233 -9.37 -12.75 -8.41
CA ASN A 233 -8.67 -12.83 -9.69
C ASN A 233 -9.38 -12.08 -10.83
N LYS A 234 -10.14 -11.02 -10.50
CA LYS A 234 -10.79 -10.18 -11.51
C LYS A 234 -9.75 -9.59 -12.46
N LEU A 235 -10.18 -9.40 -13.69
CA LEU A 235 -9.44 -8.62 -14.67
C LEU A 235 -9.23 -7.19 -14.21
N PHE A 236 -8.27 -6.50 -14.82
CA PHE A 236 -8.00 -5.10 -14.50
C PHE A 236 -9.27 -4.24 -14.55
N GLU A 237 -10.10 -4.40 -15.60
CA GLU A 237 -11.34 -3.63 -15.73
C GLU A 237 -12.34 -3.95 -14.61
N GLY A 238 -12.52 -5.22 -14.25
CA GLY A 238 -13.38 -5.60 -13.12
C GLY A 238 -12.86 -5.12 -11.75
N LYS A 239 -11.54 -5.01 -11.58
CA LYS A 239 -10.92 -4.38 -10.41
C LYS A 239 -11.14 -2.87 -10.42
N ARG A 240 -10.98 -2.23 -11.57
CA ARG A 240 -11.21 -0.81 -11.79
C ARG A 240 -12.66 -0.42 -11.46
N GLU A 241 -13.64 -1.20 -11.95
CA GLU A 241 -15.06 -0.98 -11.65
C GLU A 241 -15.30 -1.06 -10.13
N ALA A 242 -14.78 -2.08 -9.45
CA ALA A 242 -14.93 -2.24 -8.02
C ALA A 242 -14.31 -1.06 -7.24
N VAL A 243 -13.07 -0.68 -7.55
CA VAL A 243 -12.41 0.46 -6.90
C VAL A 243 -13.14 1.77 -7.18
N SER A 244 -13.66 1.95 -8.41
CA SER A 244 -14.49 3.11 -8.76
C SER A 244 -15.80 3.18 -7.97
N GLU A 245 -16.41 2.04 -7.71
CA GLU A 245 -17.61 1.95 -6.88
C GLU A 245 -17.30 2.35 -5.42
N TRP A 246 -16.19 1.87 -4.86
CA TRP A 246 -15.76 2.27 -3.51
C TRP A 246 -15.52 3.78 -3.41
N ALA A 247 -14.84 4.36 -4.39
CA ALA A 247 -14.57 5.81 -4.41
C ALA A 247 -15.85 6.67 -4.51
N ARG A 248 -16.88 6.21 -5.23
CA ARG A 248 -18.15 6.93 -5.37
C ARG A 248 -19.08 6.77 -4.19
N ASN A 249 -18.98 5.65 -3.50
CA ASN A 249 -19.93 5.29 -2.46
C ASN A 249 -19.26 5.41 -1.08
N SER A 250 -19.46 6.54 -0.42
CA SER A 250 -18.92 6.83 0.93
C SER A 250 -19.42 5.88 2.03
N TRP A 251 -20.37 4.98 1.72
CA TRP A 251 -20.92 3.97 2.63
C TRP A 251 -20.32 2.58 2.39
N THR A 252 -19.33 2.44 1.51
CA THR A 252 -18.65 1.17 1.32
C THR A 252 -17.73 0.85 2.50
N GLU A 253 -17.62 -0.44 2.82
CA GLU A 253 -16.71 -0.94 3.85
C GLU A 253 -15.23 -0.82 3.44
N TYR A 254 -14.95 -0.49 2.16
CA TYR A 254 -13.61 -0.51 1.61
C TYR A 254 -13.10 0.89 1.30
N TRP A 255 -11.86 1.12 1.67
CA TRP A 255 -11.12 2.34 1.37
C TRP A 255 -9.86 2.00 0.57
N ALA A 256 -9.72 2.57 -0.62
CA ALA A 256 -8.48 2.49 -1.38
C ALA A 256 -7.59 3.70 -1.07
N PRO A 257 -6.29 3.50 -0.78
CA PRO A 257 -5.37 4.63 -0.66
C PRO A 257 -5.33 5.46 -1.95
N PRO A 258 -5.14 6.79 -1.88
CA PRO A 258 -5.33 7.68 -3.02
C PRO A 258 -4.46 7.40 -4.24
N ALA A 259 -3.19 7.01 -4.08
CA ALA A 259 -2.36 6.62 -5.22
C ALA A 259 -2.81 5.28 -5.82
N THR A 260 -3.27 4.34 -4.98
CA THR A 260 -3.85 3.08 -5.44
C THR A 260 -5.14 3.32 -6.24
N GLU A 261 -6.03 4.17 -5.73
CA GLU A 261 -7.23 4.59 -6.49
C GLU A 261 -6.84 5.20 -7.84
N ALA A 262 -5.88 6.13 -7.86
CA ALA A 262 -5.42 6.79 -9.08
C ALA A 262 -4.84 5.80 -10.10
N VAL A 263 -4.20 4.72 -9.65
CA VAL A 263 -3.70 3.64 -10.51
C VAL A 263 -4.85 2.90 -11.19
N PHE A 264 -5.83 2.43 -10.43
CA PHE A 264 -6.97 1.71 -11.00
C PHE A 264 -7.81 2.60 -11.92
N MET A 265 -7.95 3.89 -11.59
CA MET A 265 -8.60 4.87 -12.46
C MET A 265 -7.74 5.30 -13.66
N LYS A 266 -6.49 4.85 -13.75
CA LYS A 266 -5.51 5.29 -14.77
C LYS A 266 -5.40 6.81 -14.89
N SER A 267 -5.52 7.51 -13.76
CA SER A 267 -5.45 8.98 -13.68
C SER A 267 -4.04 9.53 -13.45
N LEU A 268 -3.04 8.65 -13.33
CA LEU A 268 -1.64 9.06 -13.21
C LEU A 268 -1.05 9.49 -14.57
N PRO A 269 -0.06 10.39 -14.59
CA PRO A 269 0.61 10.78 -15.81
C PRO A 269 1.21 9.58 -16.56
N GLY A 270 0.95 9.50 -17.85
CA GLY A 270 1.43 8.43 -18.72
C GLY A 270 0.53 7.20 -18.80
N LEU A 271 -0.52 7.11 -17.98
CA LEU A 271 -1.55 6.09 -18.10
C LEU A 271 -2.65 6.54 -19.07
N LYS A 272 -3.24 5.58 -19.79
CA LYS A 272 -4.32 5.84 -20.74
C LYS A 272 -5.66 5.35 -20.15
N MET A 273 -6.52 6.28 -19.76
CA MET A 273 -7.82 5.99 -19.13
C MET A 273 -8.72 5.09 -20.00
N THR A 274 -8.59 5.16 -21.30
CA THR A 274 -9.40 4.40 -22.26
C THR A 274 -9.00 2.95 -22.40
N ASP A 275 -7.80 2.59 -21.96
CA ASP A 275 -7.31 1.22 -22.10
C ASP A 275 -7.85 0.33 -20.96
N PRO A 276 -8.58 -0.73 -21.27
CA PRO A 276 -9.15 -1.64 -20.26
C PRO A 276 -8.14 -2.64 -19.72
N TYR A 277 -6.88 -2.54 -20.13
CA TYR A 277 -5.80 -3.44 -19.74
C TYR A 277 -4.75 -2.76 -18.89
N TRP A 278 -3.92 -3.54 -18.19
CA TRP A 278 -2.73 -3.08 -17.48
C TRP A 278 -1.49 -3.53 -18.25
N SER A 279 -0.94 -2.66 -19.08
CA SER A 279 0.15 -2.94 -20.02
C SER A 279 1.54 -2.76 -19.39
N GLU A 280 2.59 -3.17 -20.11
CA GLU A 280 3.98 -2.91 -19.70
C GLU A 280 4.29 -1.41 -19.67
N GLU A 281 3.71 -0.63 -20.57
CA GLU A 281 3.79 0.82 -20.60
C GLU A 281 3.15 1.43 -19.34
N ASP A 282 1.99 0.91 -18.92
CA ASP A 282 1.31 1.34 -17.69
C ASP A 282 2.17 1.06 -16.45
N LYS A 283 2.76 -0.13 -16.34
CA LYS A 283 3.67 -0.50 -15.25
C LYS A 283 4.85 0.45 -15.15
N LYS A 284 5.47 0.77 -16.30
CA LYS A 284 6.58 1.73 -16.37
C LYS A 284 6.14 3.13 -15.97
N ALA A 285 4.99 3.59 -16.45
CA ALA A 285 4.45 4.91 -16.13
C ALA A 285 4.13 5.01 -14.63
N TYR A 286 3.52 3.99 -14.04
CA TYR A 286 3.22 3.93 -12.61
C TYR A 286 4.48 3.96 -11.76
N ARG A 287 5.47 3.12 -12.08
CA ARG A 287 6.77 3.12 -11.39
C ARG A 287 7.45 4.49 -11.44
N ASN A 288 7.46 5.12 -12.62
CA ASN A 288 8.02 6.46 -12.78
C ASN A 288 7.26 7.51 -11.95
N SER A 289 5.93 7.40 -11.88
CA SER A 289 5.11 8.30 -11.06
C SER A 289 5.44 8.15 -9.56
N MET A 290 5.55 6.91 -9.06
CA MET A 290 5.96 6.66 -7.67
C MET A 290 7.32 7.27 -7.35
N SER A 291 8.33 6.99 -8.18
CA SER A 291 9.70 7.51 -7.98
C SER A 291 9.73 9.04 -8.01
N LYS A 292 8.96 9.66 -8.91
CA LYS A 292 8.88 11.13 -9.02
C LYS A 292 8.17 11.76 -7.82
N ASP A 293 7.09 11.16 -7.34
CA ASP A 293 6.32 11.69 -6.22
C ASP A 293 7.14 11.56 -4.92
N ILE A 294 7.78 10.41 -4.70
CA ILE A 294 8.67 10.17 -3.57
C ILE A 294 9.89 11.10 -3.63
N GLY A 295 10.56 11.21 -4.80
CA GLY A 295 11.70 12.14 -4.97
C GLY A 295 11.34 13.56 -4.60
N SER A 296 10.20 14.07 -5.10
CA SER A 296 9.72 15.42 -4.74
C SER A 296 9.33 15.58 -3.27
N PHE A 297 9.07 14.49 -2.56
CA PHE A 297 8.70 14.51 -1.15
C PHE A 297 9.91 14.61 -0.21
N ILE A 298 11.06 14.11 -0.66
CA ILE A 298 12.32 14.12 0.10
C ILE A 298 13.24 15.30 -0.26
N ASP A 299 13.11 15.91 -1.46
CA ASP A 299 13.82 17.14 -1.88
C ASP A 299 13.25 18.38 -1.16
#